data_e746748bc35e6a8a69c42a4d48577ef8
#
_entry.id   e746748bc35e6a8a69c42a4d48577ef8
#
_cell.length_a   1.000
_cell.length_b   1.000
_cell.length_c   1.000
_cell.angle_alpha   90.00
_cell.angle_beta   90.00
_cell.angle_gamma   90.00
#
_symmetry.space_group_name_H-M   'P 1'
#
loop_
_entity.id
_entity.type
_entity.pdbx_description
1 polymer ?
#
loop_
_entity_poly.entity_id
_entity_poly.type
_entity_poly.pdbx_seq_one_letter_code
_entity_poly.pdbx_strand_id
1 'polypeptide(L)'
;GSSAFAIAGTALLSPAQVLWVHMAIVAPIGAVMGLDLATPGIMDRKPRPFNQPIIVRSMMVRLFVVGLFMAAATLVVVQIGKGTYGSLEVGQTMALVGLGLMNIAVALNLRFPEESAFGPSTVSNPKLLWAFGWAVVGSMLIVQLRVLQDLFGTVPLSGEQWLICLVPAVVLLLLGELFKLVLRTRRPKAHAAHAATVPA
;
A
#
# COMPACT_ATOMS: atom_id res chain seq x y z
N GLY A 1 19.50 -23.80 -11.76
CA GLY A 1 20.13 -22.50 -11.41
C GLY A 1 19.88 -21.38 -12.43
N SER A 2 19.27 -21.64 -13.59
CA SER A 2 19.12 -20.64 -14.67
C SER A 2 17.89 -19.73 -14.56
N SER A 3 16.88 -20.12 -13.78
CA SER A 3 15.59 -19.41 -13.75
C SER A 3 15.63 -18.08 -12.99
N ALA A 4 16.41 -17.98 -11.91
CA ALA A 4 16.49 -16.75 -11.11
C ALA A 4 17.28 -15.63 -11.83
N PHE A 5 18.30 -15.99 -12.60
CA PHE A 5 19.09 -15.03 -13.41
C PHE A 5 18.34 -14.55 -14.65
N ALA A 6 17.47 -15.38 -15.24
CA ALA A 6 16.63 -14.97 -16.38
C ALA A 6 15.56 -13.95 -15.98
N ILE A 7 15.13 -13.94 -14.69
CA ILE A 7 14.22 -12.93 -14.15
C ILE A 7 14.92 -11.59 -13.96
N ALA A 8 16.20 -11.60 -13.60
CA ALA A 8 17.00 -10.39 -13.45
C ALA A 8 17.35 -9.71 -14.79
N GLY A 9 17.27 -10.45 -15.93
CA GLY A 9 17.52 -9.92 -17.27
C GLY A 9 16.30 -9.34 -17.99
N THR A 10 15.08 -9.67 -17.54
CA THR A 10 13.83 -9.05 -18.03
C THR A 10 13.29 -8.12 -16.97
N ALA A 11 13.16 -6.84 -17.30
CA ALA A 11 12.54 -5.88 -16.39
C ALA A 11 11.15 -6.39 -15.98
N LEU A 12 10.90 -6.52 -14.67
CA LEU A 12 9.60 -6.98 -14.12
C LEU A 12 8.44 -6.10 -14.57
N LEU A 13 8.70 -4.80 -14.68
CA LEU A 13 7.80 -3.79 -15.20
C LEU A 13 8.58 -2.90 -16.18
N SER A 14 7.92 -2.42 -17.22
CA SER A 14 8.52 -1.43 -18.11
C SER A 14 8.63 -0.06 -17.42
N PRO A 15 9.56 0.82 -17.84
CA PRO A 15 9.65 2.18 -17.31
C PRO A 15 8.33 2.96 -17.38
N ALA A 16 7.57 2.77 -18.45
CA ALA A 16 6.25 3.39 -18.64
C ALA A 16 5.24 2.87 -17.59
N GLN A 17 5.23 1.56 -17.32
CA GLN A 17 4.38 0.97 -16.28
C GLN A 17 4.73 1.48 -14.88
N VAL A 18 6.02 1.61 -14.56
CA VAL A 18 6.48 2.19 -13.29
C VAL A 18 6.03 3.65 -13.18
N LEU A 19 6.17 4.43 -14.25
CA LEU A 19 5.71 5.81 -14.28
C LEU A 19 4.19 5.91 -14.05
N TRP A 20 3.40 5.02 -14.67
CA TRP A 20 1.96 4.95 -14.46
C TRP A 20 1.60 4.73 -13.00
N VAL A 21 2.19 3.73 -12.35
CA VAL A 21 1.93 3.46 -10.91
C VAL A 21 2.22 4.71 -10.08
N HIS A 22 3.35 5.38 -10.32
CA HIS A 22 3.72 6.55 -9.53
C HIS A 22 2.83 7.76 -9.81
N MET A 23 2.54 8.07 -11.07
CA MET A 23 1.76 9.26 -11.44
C MET A 23 0.25 9.07 -11.25
N ALA A 24 -0.29 7.92 -11.64
CA ALA A 24 -1.74 7.69 -11.60
C ALA A 24 -2.23 7.14 -10.26
N ILE A 25 -1.40 6.45 -9.48
CA ILE A 25 -1.81 5.78 -8.25
C ILE A 25 -1.15 6.43 -7.02
N VAL A 26 0.19 6.42 -6.94
CA VAL A 26 0.91 6.82 -5.73
C VAL A 26 0.83 8.32 -5.48
N ALA A 27 1.02 9.14 -6.52
CA ALA A 27 1.05 10.61 -6.37
C ALA A 27 -0.30 11.19 -5.91
N PRO A 28 -1.46 10.83 -6.47
CA PRO A 28 -2.75 11.32 -5.98
C PRO A 28 -3.03 10.90 -4.53
N ILE A 29 -2.73 9.65 -4.17
CA ILE A 29 -2.88 9.16 -2.80
C ILE A 29 -1.98 9.96 -1.85
N GLY A 30 -0.70 10.14 -2.19
CA GLY A 30 0.26 10.88 -1.38
C GLY A 30 -0.12 12.35 -1.21
N ALA A 31 -0.58 13.01 -2.26
CA ALA A 31 -1.04 14.39 -2.23
C ALA A 31 -2.23 14.55 -1.28
N VAL A 32 -3.23 13.66 -1.36
CA VAL A 32 -4.41 13.74 -0.50
C VAL A 32 -4.09 13.37 0.94
N MET A 33 -3.16 12.44 1.18
CA MET A 33 -2.68 12.14 2.54
C MET A 33 -1.97 13.34 3.17
N GLY A 34 -1.25 14.14 2.39
CA GLY A 34 -0.63 15.40 2.85
C GLY A 34 -1.65 16.48 3.22
N LEU A 35 -2.87 16.40 2.69
CA LEU A 35 -3.99 17.31 2.98
C LEU A 35 -4.95 16.74 4.03
N ASP A 36 -4.62 15.62 4.66
CA ASP A 36 -5.48 14.99 5.66
C ASP A 36 -5.58 15.84 6.94
N LEU A 37 -6.71 15.70 7.64
CA LEU A 37 -6.95 16.43 8.87
C LEU A 37 -5.90 16.05 9.93
N ALA A 38 -5.44 17.04 10.68
CA ALA A 38 -4.56 16.82 11.81
C ALA A 38 -5.21 15.87 12.84
N THR A 39 -4.41 14.98 13.41
CA THR A 39 -4.89 14.07 14.46
C THR A 39 -5.44 14.88 15.64
N PRO A 40 -6.65 14.59 16.16
CA PRO A 40 -7.21 15.28 17.32
C PRO A 40 -6.21 15.30 18.48
N GLY A 41 -6.09 16.46 19.15
CA GLY A 41 -5.19 16.63 20.30
C GLY A 41 -3.70 16.68 19.95
N ILE A 42 -3.32 16.89 18.68
CA ILE A 42 -1.90 17.01 18.31
C ILE A 42 -1.24 18.23 18.92
N MET A 43 -2.01 19.32 19.12
CA MET A 43 -1.53 20.57 19.73
C MET A 43 -1.34 20.45 21.25
N ASP A 44 -1.99 19.49 21.89
CA ASP A 44 -1.86 19.23 23.34
C ASP A 44 -0.64 18.35 23.67
N ARG A 45 0.02 17.81 22.65
CA ARG A 45 1.22 16.97 22.81
C ARG A 45 2.46 17.84 23.00
N LYS A 46 3.34 17.43 23.92
CA LYS A 46 4.64 18.08 24.11
C LYS A 46 5.41 18.11 22.78
N PRO A 47 6.09 19.23 22.46
CA PRO A 47 6.94 19.32 21.28
C PRO A 47 7.97 18.21 21.22
N ARG A 48 8.26 17.72 20.03
CA ARG A 48 9.25 16.68 19.82
C ARG A 48 10.65 17.22 20.18
N PRO A 49 11.48 16.48 20.91
CA PRO A 49 12.86 16.90 21.17
C PRO A 49 13.63 17.10 19.87
N PHE A 50 14.42 18.17 19.76
CA PHE A 50 15.19 18.51 18.56
C PHE A 50 16.16 17.42 18.09
N ASN A 51 16.62 16.55 19.00
CA ASN A 51 17.57 15.47 18.72
C ASN A 51 16.92 14.16 18.28
N GLN A 52 15.59 14.10 18.14
CA GLN A 52 14.94 12.88 17.66
C GLN A 52 14.89 12.87 16.13
N PRO A 53 15.41 11.80 15.48
CA PRO A 53 15.30 11.65 14.03
C PRO A 53 13.83 11.58 13.61
N ILE A 54 13.50 12.18 12.47
CA ILE A 54 12.13 12.16 11.89
C ILE A 54 11.69 10.72 11.64
N ILE A 55 12.60 9.90 11.15
CA ILE A 55 12.37 8.48 10.90
C ILE A 55 13.02 7.67 12.04
N VAL A 56 12.18 7.10 12.89
CA VAL A 56 12.62 6.24 13.99
C VAL A 56 12.99 4.85 13.44
N ARG A 57 13.97 4.18 14.08
CA ARG A 57 14.44 2.84 13.65
C ARG A 57 13.30 1.82 13.50
N SER A 58 12.30 1.85 14.36
CA SER A 58 11.11 0.99 14.26
C SER A 58 10.30 1.25 12.99
N MET A 59 10.21 2.51 12.57
CA MET A 59 9.54 2.90 11.32
C MET A 59 10.33 2.42 10.10
N MET A 60 11.66 2.53 10.12
CA MET A 60 12.54 2.00 9.07
C MET A 60 12.36 0.50 8.88
N VAL A 61 12.39 -0.27 9.98
CA VAL A 61 12.19 -1.72 9.95
C VAL A 61 10.81 -2.06 9.36
N ARG A 62 9.76 -1.35 9.77
CA ARG A 62 8.41 -1.55 9.24
C ARG A 62 8.35 -1.28 7.74
N LEU A 63 8.92 -0.17 7.27
CA LEU A 63 8.95 0.16 5.84
C LEU A 63 9.74 -0.88 5.04
N PHE A 64 10.87 -1.34 5.59
CA PHE A 64 11.67 -2.38 4.95
C PHE A 64 10.92 -3.71 4.82
N VAL A 65 10.24 -4.15 5.88
CA VAL A 65 9.43 -5.38 5.86
C VAL A 65 8.28 -5.28 4.85
N VAL A 66 7.56 -4.14 4.83
CA VAL A 66 6.49 -3.89 3.87
C VAL A 66 7.04 -3.89 2.44
N GLY A 67 8.16 -3.19 2.19
CA GLY A 67 8.79 -3.15 0.87
C GLY A 67 9.25 -4.53 0.40
N LEU A 68 9.86 -5.32 1.29
CA LEU A 68 10.29 -6.68 1.00
C LEU A 68 9.09 -7.59 0.68
N PHE A 69 8.01 -7.48 1.44
CA PHE A 69 6.76 -8.20 1.16
C PHE A 69 6.20 -7.83 -0.22
N MET A 70 6.12 -6.53 -0.54
CA MET A 70 5.61 -6.06 -1.82
C MET A 70 6.48 -6.58 -2.98
N ALA A 71 7.80 -6.55 -2.84
CA ALA A 71 8.72 -7.07 -3.84
C ALA A 71 8.53 -8.59 -4.04
N ALA A 72 8.49 -9.36 -2.95
CA ALA A 72 8.27 -10.81 -3.01
C ALA A 72 6.90 -11.15 -3.62
N ALA A 73 5.84 -10.48 -3.21
CA ALA A 73 4.49 -10.68 -3.74
C ALA A 73 4.42 -10.37 -5.24
N THR A 74 5.07 -9.28 -5.69
CA THR A 74 5.15 -8.93 -7.10
C THR A 74 5.85 -10.02 -7.92
N LEU A 75 6.98 -10.55 -7.42
CA LEU A 75 7.69 -11.66 -8.04
C LEU A 75 6.83 -12.91 -8.16
N VAL A 76 6.11 -13.27 -7.10
CA VAL A 76 5.21 -14.43 -7.08
C VAL A 76 4.09 -14.26 -8.11
N VAL A 77 3.47 -13.09 -8.18
CA VAL A 77 2.39 -12.80 -9.15
C VAL A 77 2.91 -12.90 -10.59
N VAL A 78 4.11 -12.37 -10.90
CA VAL A 78 4.73 -12.53 -12.22
C VAL A 78 4.97 -14.01 -12.55
N GLN A 79 5.45 -14.80 -11.58
CA GLN A 79 5.68 -16.23 -11.79
C GLN A 79 4.38 -17.02 -12.01
N ILE A 80 3.31 -16.67 -11.32
CA ILE A 80 1.98 -17.24 -11.56
C ILE A 80 1.53 -16.89 -12.99
N GLY A 81 1.64 -15.63 -13.40
CA GLY A 81 1.29 -15.20 -14.75
C GLY A 81 2.06 -15.96 -15.83
N LYS A 82 3.38 -16.11 -15.65
CA LYS A 82 4.24 -16.84 -16.58
C LYS A 82 4.02 -18.35 -16.54
N GLY A 83 3.85 -18.94 -15.36
CA GLY A 83 3.75 -20.39 -15.20
C GLY A 83 2.36 -20.95 -15.50
N THR A 84 1.32 -20.27 -15.01
CA THR A 84 -0.08 -20.75 -15.14
C THR A 84 -0.71 -20.31 -16.46
N TYR A 85 -0.43 -19.07 -16.89
CA TYR A 85 -1.05 -18.50 -18.09
C TYR A 85 -0.10 -18.46 -19.32
N GLY A 86 1.14 -18.93 -19.16
CA GLY A 86 2.10 -19.10 -20.26
C GLY A 86 2.61 -17.79 -20.89
N SER A 87 2.30 -16.62 -20.30
CA SER A 87 2.67 -15.32 -20.86
C SER A 87 3.34 -14.43 -19.82
N LEU A 88 4.50 -13.89 -20.17
CA LEU A 88 5.20 -12.90 -19.36
C LEU A 88 4.42 -11.58 -19.29
N GLU A 89 3.75 -11.19 -20.37
CA GLU A 89 2.96 -9.95 -20.46
C GLU A 89 1.77 -10.01 -19.50
N VAL A 90 1.09 -11.16 -19.40
CA VAL A 90 0.05 -11.40 -18.39
C VAL A 90 0.63 -11.24 -17.00
N GLY A 91 1.78 -11.86 -16.72
CA GLY A 91 2.44 -11.77 -15.42
C GLY A 91 2.83 -10.32 -15.05
N GLN A 92 3.37 -9.57 -16.00
CA GLN A 92 3.72 -8.14 -15.81
C GLN A 92 2.48 -7.29 -15.57
N THR A 93 1.40 -7.51 -16.31
CA THR A 93 0.12 -6.80 -16.12
C THR A 93 -0.49 -7.11 -14.78
N MET A 94 -0.50 -8.37 -14.36
CA MET A 94 -0.95 -8.78 -13.02
C MET A 94 -0.11 -8.13 -11.91
N ALA A 95 1.22 -8.08 -12.08
CA ALA A 95 2.12 -7.44 -11.14
C ALA A 95 1.88 -5.93 -11.03
N LEU A 96 1.63 -5.26 -12.15
CA LEU A 96 1.30 -3.84 -12.21
C LEU A 96 0.02 -3.53 -11.40
N VAL A 97 -1.05 -4.29 -11.65
CA VAL A 97 -2.31 -4.16 -10.92
C VAL A 97 -2.13 -4.49 -9.43
N GLY A 98 -1.46 -5.59 -9.13
CA GLY A 98 -1.18 -6.01 -7.75
C GLY A 98 -0.39 -4.95 -6.97
N LEU A 99 0.63 -4.33 -7.58
CA LEU A 99 1.36 -3.20 -7.00
C LEU A 99 0.46 -2.01 -6.74
N GLY A 100 -0.42 -1.65 -7.66
CA GLY A 100 -1.40 -0.58 -7.48
C GLY A 100 -2.30 -0.82 -6.26
N LEU A 101 -2.87 -2.02 -6.16
CA LEU A 101 -3.73 -2.42 -5.04
C LEU A 101 -2.96 -2.48 -3.71
N MET A 102 -1.73 -2.99 -3.71
CA MET A 102 -0.87 -2.98 -2.51
C MET A 102 -0.54 -1.57 -2.04
N ASN A 103 -0.34 -0.60 -2.95
CA ASN A 103 -0.13 0.80 -2.56
C ASN A 103 -1.34 1.38 -1.83
N ILE A 104 -2.58 1.05 -2.24
CA ILE A 104 -3.80 1.43 -1.52
C ILE A 104 -3.79 0.83 -0.12
N ALA A 105 -3.46 -0.46 0.01
CA ALA A 105 -3.39 -1.14 1.31
C ALA A 105 -2.32 -0.52 2.23
N VAL A 106 -1.15 -0.16 1.69
CA VAL A 106 -0.10 0.56 2.43
C VAL A 106 -0.59 1.92 2.91
N ALA A 107 -1.23 2.70 2.03
CA ALA A 107 -1.76 4.01 2.37
C ALA A 107 -2.80 3.95 3.50
N LEU A 108 -3.73 2.98 3.44
CA LEU A 108 -4.69 2.72 4.53
C LEU A 108 -4.00 2.38 5.84
N ASN A 109 -2.97 1.53 5.79
CA ASN A 109 -2.21 1.15 6.99
C ASN A 109 -1.39 2.29 7.59
N LEU A 110 -0.86 3.19 6.76
CA LEU A 110 -0.03 4.32 7.21
C LEU A 110 -0.87 5.46 7.76
N ARG A 111 -2.08 5.68 7.24
CA ARG A 111 -2.97 6.75 7.70
C ARG A 111 -3.35 6.59 9.16
N PHE A 112 -3.61 5.37 9.59
CA PHE A 112 -4.03 5.05 10.95
C PHE A 112 -3.01 4.15 11.65
N PRO A 113 -1.89 4.70 12.15
CA PRO A 113 -0.85 3.87 12.77
C PRO A 113 -1.30 3.23 14.08
N GLU A 114 -2.30 3.81 14.76
CA GLU A 114 -2.82 3.34 16.06
C GLU A 114 -4.28 2.88 15.99
N GLU A 115 -5.04 3.28 14.97
CA GLU A 115 -6.45 2.91 14.78
C GLU A 115 -6.61 1.87 13.68
N SER A 116 -7.74 1.15 13.68
CA SER A 116 -8.07 0.23 12.60
C SER A 116 -8.38 0.98 11.31
N ALA A 117 -7.90 0.47 10.18
CA ALA A 117 -8.25 0.99 8.87
C ALA A 117 -9.75 0.81 8.52
N PHE A 118 -10.47 -0.04 9.27
CA PHE A 118 -11.90 -0.28 9.10
C PHE A 118 -12.78 0.57 10.03
N GLY A 119 -12.19 1.54 10.74
CA GLY A 119 -12.93 2.44 11.63
C GLY A 119 -13.73 3.51 10.88
N PRO A 120 -14.71 4.18 11.55
CA PRO A 120 -15.48 5.28 10.97
C PRO A 120 -14.62 6.45 10.54
N SER A 121 -13.43 6.61 11.12
CA SER A 121 -12.43 7.60 10.72
C SER A 121 -11.92 7.42 9.28
N THR A 122 -12.00 6.20 8.71
CA THR A 122 -11.60 5.93 7.32
C THR A 122 -12.52 6.64 6.32
N VAL A 123 -13.80 6.76 6.64
CA VAL A 123 -14.81 7.39 5.78
C VAL A 123 -14.88 8.91 6.01
N SER A 124 -14.23 9.44 7.05
CA SER A 124 -14.30 10.86 7.43
C SER A 124 -13.65 11.81 6.41
N ASN A 125 -12.74 11.34 5.57
CA ASN A 125 -12.11 12.15 4.54
C ASN A 125 -12.57 11.72 3.13
N PRO A 126 -13.56 12.40 2.52
CA PRO A 126 -14.06 12.05 1.19
C PRO A 126 -12.98 12.19 0.10
N LYS A 127 -12.04 13.13 0.26
CA LYS A 127 -10.95 13.32 -0.72
C LYS A 127 -10.06 12.07 -0.82
N LEU A 128 -9.81 11.40 0.30
CA LEU A 128 -9.01 10.19 0.31
C LEU A 128 -9.76 9.00 -0.32
N LEU A 129 -11.05 8.89 -0.07
CA LEU A 129 -11.89 7.89 -0.74
C LEU A 129 -11.90 8.09 -2.26
N TRP A 130 -11.95 9.35 -2.71
CA TRP A 130 -11.79 9.69 -4.14
C TRP A 130 -10.42 9.28 -4.68
N ALA A 131 -9.33 9.50 -3.94
CA ALA A 131 -8.00 9.10 -4.36
C ALA A 131 -7.88 7.57 -4.47
N PHE A 132 -8.45 6.82 -3.53
CA PHE A 132 -8.49 5.34 -3.61
C PHE A 132 -9.37 4.85 -4.75
N GLY A 133 -10.57 5.46 -4.93
CA GLY A 133 -11.44 5.18 -6.08
C GLY A 133 -10.72 5.43 -7.40
N TRP A 134 -10.01 6.55 -7.52
CA TRP A 134 -9.20 6.87 -8.68
C TRP A 134 -8.09 5.84 -8.92
N ALA A 135 -7.39 5.39 -7.87
CA ALA A 135 -6.34 4.37 -8.00
C ALA A 135 -6.89 3.03 -8.50
N VAL A 136 -8.08 2.62 -8.03
CA VAL A 136 -8.77 1.41 -8.53
C VAL A 136 -9.19 1.61 -9.99
N VAL A 137 -9.82 2.73 -10.32
CA VAL A 137 -10.23 3.06 -11.69
C VAL A 137 -9.00 3.14 -12.60
N GLY A 138 -7.91 3.79 -12.18
CA GLY A 138 -6.66 3.85 -12.93
C GLY A 138 -6.08 2.46 -13.21
N SER A 139 -6.14 1.57 -12.24
CA SER A 139 -5.72 0.16 -12.41
C SER A 139 -6.63 -0.61 -13.39
N MET A 140 -7.93 -0.29 -13.42
CA MET A 140 -8.86 -0.87 -14.39
C MET A 140 -8.64 -0.30 -15.79
N LEU A 141 -8.46 1.01 -15.92
CA LEU A 141 -8.31 1.68 -17.23
C LEU A 141 -7.09 1.16 -17.98
N ILE A 142 -5.94 0.99 -17.32
CA ILE A 142 -4.71 0.52 -17.98
C ILE A 142 -4.82 -0.92 -18.48
N VAL A 143 -5.77 -1.70 -17.95
CA VAL A 143 -6.00 -3.10 -18.33
C VAL A 143 -7.14 -3.23 -19.36
N GLN A 144 -8.12 -2.30 -19.35
CA GLN A 144 -9.32 -2.41 -20.18
C GLN A 144 -9.28 -1.55 -21.45
N LEU A 145 -8.58 -0.42 -21.43
CA LEU A 145 -8.53 0.49 -22.58
C LEU A 145 -7.42 0.09 -23.53
N ARG A 146 -7.78 -0.23 -24.80
CA ARG A 146 -6.83 -0.63 -25.84
C ARG A 146 -5.71 0.38 -26.05
N VAL A 147 -6.04 1.68 -26.04
CA VAL A 147 -5.04 2.75 -26.19
C VAL A 147 -3.98 2.71 -25.08
N LEU A 148 -4.39 2.43 -23.83
CA LEU A 148 -3.45 2.30 -22.72
C LEU A 148 -2.72 0.95 -22.77
N GLN A 149 -3.36 -0.11 -23.22
CA GLN A 149 -2.71 -1.40 -23.43
C GLN A 149 -1.56 -1.29 -24.43
N ASP A 150 -1.80 -0.65 -25.56
CA ASP A 150 -0.79 -0.44 -26.60
C ASP A 150 0.36 0.45 -26.11
N LEU A 151 0.05 1.49 -25.30
CA LEU A 151 1.04 2.42 -24.77
C LEU A 151 1.92 1.81 -23.66
N PHE A 152 1.33 1.01 -22.79
CA PHE A 152 1.98 0.46 -21.60
C PHE A 152 2.36 -1.02 -21.73
N GLY A 153 2.02 -1.67 -22.84
CA GLY A 153 2.28 -3.10 -23.06
C GLY A 153 1.53 -3.97 -22.06
N THR A 154 0.28 -3.62 -21.72
CA THR A 154 -0.58 -4.38 -20.83
C THR A 154 -1.57 -5.22 -21.62
N VAL A 155 -2.11 -6.26 -21.00
CA VAL A 155 -3.09 -7.16 -21.60
C VAL A 155 -4.36 -7.22 -20.75
N PRO A 156 -5.53 -7.50 -21.34
CA PRO A 156 -6.76 -7.65 -20.57
C PRO A 156 -6.64 -8.82 -19.59
N LEU A 157 -7.10 -8.62 -18.36
CA LEU A 157 -7.09 -9.63 -17.31
C LEU A 157 -8.47 -10.24 -17.12
N SER A 158 -8.51 -11.55 -16.90
CA SER A 158 -9.72 -12.27 -16.49
C SER A 158 -10.09 -11.98 -15.03
N GLY A 159 -11.34 -12.29 -14.65
CA GLY A 159 -11.80 -12.12 -13.26
C GLY A 159 -10.97 -12.91 -12.24
N GLU A 160 -10.52 -14.11 -12.60
CA GLU A 160 -9.64 -14.94 -11.77
C GLU A 160 -8.29 -14.27 -11.54
N GLN A 161 -7.69 -13.68 -12.59
CA GLN A 161 -6.42 -12.95 -12.49
C GLN A 161 -6.54 -11.71 -11.61
N TRP A 162 -7.68 -11.01 -11.65
CA TRP A 162 -7.98 -9.90 -10.74
C TRP A 162 -8.03 -10.35 -9.28
N LEU A 163 -8.65 -11.50 -9.00
CA LEU A 163 -8.68 -12.07 -7.65
C LEU A 163 -7.26 -12.40 -7.15
N ILE A 164 -6.42 -12.99 -8.01
CA ILE A 164 -5.03 -13.28 -7.66
C ILE A 164 -4.26 -11.98 -7.35
N CYS A 165 -4.48 -10.90 -8.11
CA CYS A 165 -3.86 -9.60 -7.84
C CYS A 165 -4.33 -8.95 -6.53
N LEU A 166 -5.57 -9.24 -6.11
CA LEU A 166 -6.15 -8.70 -4.87
C LEU A 166 -5.58 -9.39 -3.61
N VAL A 167 -5.23 -10.67 -3.70
CA VAL A 167 -4.74 -11.45 -2.54
C VAL A 167 -3.58 -10.78 -1.81
N PRO A 168 -2.46 -10.38 -2.45
CA PRO A 168 -1.35 -9.76 -1.74
C PRO A 168 -1.72 -8.41 -1.12
N ALA A 169 -2.63 -7.64 -1.71
CA ALA A 169 -3.11 -6.40 -1.11
C ALA A 169 -3.92 -6.64 0.16
N VAL A 170 -4.81 -7.64 0.16
CA VAL A 170 -5.59 -8.05 1.34
C VAL A 170 -4.66 -8.59 2.43
N VAL A 171 -3.70 -9.46 2.08
CA VAL A 171 -2.72 -9.99 3.04
C VAL A 171 -1.93 -8.86 3.69
N LEU A 172 -1.46 -7.89 2.90
CA LEU A 172 -0.71 -6.73 3.40
C LEU A 172 -1.56 -5.87 4.34
N LEU A 173 -2.83 -5.68 4.03
CA LEU A 173 -3.77 -4.95 4.87
C LEU A 173 -3.99 -5.67 6.20
N LEU A 174 -4.23 -6.98 6.17
CA LEU A 174 -4.40 -7.81 7.37
C LEU A 174 -3.14 -7.86 8.24
N LEU A 175 -1.96 -7.99 7.63
CA LEU A 175 -0.68 -7.93 8.35
C LEU A 175 -0.49 -6.58 9.06
N GLY A 176 -0.88 -5.48 8.41
CA GLY A 176 -0.87 -4.16 9.03
C GLY A 176 -1.81 -4.05 10.23
N GLU A 177 -3.03 -4.57 10.11
CA GLU A 177 -4.00 -4.60 11.22
C GLU A 177 -3.53 -5.49 12.37
N LEU A 178 -2.98 -6.66 12.08
CA LEU A 178 -2.41 -7.56 13.08
C LEU A 178 -1.26 -6.88 13.84
N PHE A 179 -0.38 -6.17 13.13
CA PHE A 179 0.71 -5.42 13.74
C PHE A 179 0.19 -4.33 14.69
N LYS A 180 -0.87 -3.60 14.30
CA LYS A 180 -1.52 -2.60 15.14
C LYS A 180 -2.13 -3.24 16.41
N LEU A 181 -2.79 -4.39 16.26
CA LEU A 181 -3.34 -5.14 17.40
C LEU A 181 -2.24 -5.51 18.40
N VAL A 182 -1.12 -6.05 17.92
CA VAL A 182 0.02 -6.41 18.77
C VAL A 182 0.62 -5.19 19.48
N LEU A 183 0.69 -4.04 18.81
CA LEU A 183 1.17 -2.80 19.43
C LEU A 183 0.21 -2.30 20.52
N ARG A 184 -1.10 -2.38 20.29
CA ARG A 184 -2.13 -1.98 21.27
C ARG A 184 -2.08 -2.85 22.52
N THR A 185 -1.88 -4.15 22.38
CA THR A 185 -1.81 -5.07 23.51
C THR A 185 -0.53 -4.90 24.34
N ARG A 186 0.56 -4.42 23.72
CA ARG A 186 1.85 -4.17 24.39
C ARG A 186 1.96 -2.80 25.05
N ARG A 187 1.06 -1.83 24.76
CA ARG A 187 1.01 -0.55 25.46
C ARG A 187 0.17 -0.71 26.73
N PRO A 188 0.75 -0.68 27.97
CA PRO A 188 -0.03 -0.60 29.18
C PRO A 188 -0.88 0.67 29.15
N LYS A 189 -2.09 0.62 29.76
CA LYS A 189 -3.05 1.73 29.89
C LYS A 189 -2.46 2.90 30.71
N ALA A 190 -1.48 3.60 30.18
CA ALA A 190 -0.85 4.75 30.84
C ALA A 190 -1.75 6.02 30.85
N HIS A 191 -2.89 6.00 30.15
CA HIS A 191 -3.77 7.17 30.05
C HIS A 191 -4.87 7.24 31.12
N ALA A 192 -5.14 6.16 31.83
CA ALA A 192 -6.15 6.19 32.90
C ALA A 192 -5.63 6.79 34.21
N ALA A 193 -4.31 6.82 34.43
CA ALA A 193 -3.71 7.31 35.67
C ALA A 193 -3.60 8.86 35.73
N HIS A 194 -3.63 9.55 34.58
CA HIS A 194 -3.48 11.03 34.57
C HIS A 194 -4.80 11.80 34.71
N ALA A 195 -5.92 11.14 34.41
CA ALA A 195 -7.25 11.74 34.61
C ALA A 195 -7.72 11.72 36.07
N ALA A 196 -7.08 10.92 36.93
CA ALA A 196 -7.43 10.78 38.34
C ALA A 196 -6.66 11.71 39.27
N THR A 197 -5.74 12.55 38.78
CA THR A 197 -4.88 13.41 39.60
C THR A 197 -5.03 14.91 39.34
N VAL A 198 -6.16 15.36 38.78
CA VAL A 198 -6.52 16.79 38.74
C VAL A 198 -7.45 17.05 39.93
N PRO A 199 -6.98 17.64 41.02
CA PRO A 199 -7.87 18.12 42.08
C PRO A 199 -8.63 19.35 41.57
N ALA A 200 -9.91 19.43 41.97
CA ALA A 200 -10.86 20.51 41.66
C ALA A 200 -10.41 21.86 42.19
#